data_df82e4a7f2654ea2dd4b1b777b4e96ae
#
_entry.id   df82e4a7f2654ea2dd4b1b777b4e96ae
#
_cell.length_a   1.000
_cell.length_b   1.000
_cell.length_c   1.000
_cell.angle_alpha   90.00
_cell.angle_beta   90.00
_cell.angle_gamma   90.00
#
_symmetry.space_group_name_H-M   'P 1'
#
loop_
_entity.id
_entity.type
_entity.pdbx_description
1 polymer ?
#
loop_
_entity_poly.entity_id
_entity_poly.type
_entity_poly.pdbx_seq_one_letter_code
_entity_poly.pdbx_strand_id
1 'polypeptide(L)'
;MGQNLALNLANKGWKVVVWNRTVPGKEENVVEHFIANRAKGKGIIGSNELTDFVEALKTPRVILLMVQAGPAVDELTGKLFPLMEKGDILIDGGNSYYEDTERRVKELYDKGMYFVGCGISGGEEGALHGASIMPGGAQEAWSVIQPMLKSIAAKAEDGTPCCEWVGPGGAGHYVKMVHNGIEYGDMQLIAETYFAMKHLLALKNEQMADIFEQWDKGRLHSYLIEITSAILRHKEEGGDYLLYNILDAAGQKGTGRWSVINSLQLNTPLGVIAEAVFARNLSAEKNLRVLMSKHYMHVENHPVYNYQDTVIGLESTLYAARLTGYAQGFALMCTASEQYGWKLNLSTIALLWRAGCIIRSAFLNDIAEAYHRAPGLSHLLLDEHFGREVTEALPAWKKYIGVMLREGLPVPVLSAALNYFLGLTTNRSPANMIQAMRDYFGAHTFERVDSPRGEFFHEHWEDNY
;
A
#
# COMPACT_ATOMS: atom_id res chain seq x y z
N MET A 1 2.53 16.40 -8.10
CA MET A 1 3.53 15.33 -8.45
C MET A 1 4.18 15.57 -9.82
N GLY A 2 3.44 15.70 -10.94
CA GLY A 2 4.05 15.86 -12.28
C GLY A 2 5.07 17.00 -12.38
N GLN A 3 4.73 18.19 -11.91
CA GLN A 3 5.66 19.32 -11.85
C GLN A 3 6.92 19.00 -11.02
N ASN A 4 6.76 18.30 -9.88
CA ASN A 4 7.89 17.94 -9.01
C ASN A 4 8.81 16.91 -9.68
N LEU A 5 8.26 15.93 -10.40
CA LEU A 5 9.07 14.98 -11.20
C LEU A 5 9.83 15.70 -12.32
N ALA A 6 9.19 16.65 -13.02
CA ALA A 6 9.85 17.45 -14.05
C ALA A 6 11.04 18.26 -13.48
N LEU A 7 10.84 18.87 -12.30
CA LEU A 7 11.92 19.59 -11.59
C LEU A 7 13.04 18.64 -11.15
N ASN A 8 12.69 17.46 -10.62
CA ASN A 8 13.68 16.47 -10.21
C ASN A 8 14.53 16.00 -11.40
N LEU A 9 13.88 15.66 -12.52
CA LEU A 9 14.56 15.29 -13.77
C LEU A 9 15.52 16.38 -14.23
N ALA A 10 15.07 17.64 -14.29
CA ALA A 10 15.91 18.76 -14.69
C ALA A 10 17.08 18.99 -13.73
N ASN A 11 16.86 18.87 -12.40
CA ASN A 11 17.92 18.96 -11.39
C ASN A 11 18.98 17.84 -11.52
N LYS A 12 18.61 16.69 -12.13
CA LYS A 12 19.54 15.60 -12.45
C LYS A 12 20.19 15.71 -13.85
N GLY A 13 19.97 16.84 -14.53
CA GLY A 13 20.59 17.15 -15.82
C GLY A 13 19.87 16.60 -17.05
N TRP A 14 18.67 16.05 -16.90
CA TRP A 14 17.85 15.62 -18.03
C TRP A 14 17.24 16.83 -18.75
N LYS A 15 17.17 16.78 -20.08
CA LYS A 15 16.42 17.75 -20.87
C LYS A 15 14.93 17.37 -20.78
N VAL A 16 14.13 18.29 -20.29
CA VAL A 16 12.69 18.04 -19.99
C VAL A 16 11.84 18.97 -20.82
N VAL A 17 10.85 18.40 -21.49
CA VAL A 17 9.75 19.12 -22.10
C VAL A 17 8.49 18.83 -21.30
N VAL A 18 7.65 19.81 -21.04
CA VAL A 18 6.40 19.64 -20.31
C VAL A 18 5.22 20.14 -21.13
N TRP A 19 4.15 19.39 -21.03
CA TRP A 19 2.85 19.72 -21.60
C TRP A 19 1.75 19.47 -20.58
N ASN A 20 0.70 20.28 -20.61
CA ASN A 20 -0.53 20.06 -19.88
C ASN A 20 -1.72 20.40 -20.77
N ARG A 21 -2.81 19.66 -20.65
CA ARG A 21 -4.05 20.01 -21.32
C ARG A 21 -4.57 21.34 -20.81
N THR A 22 -5.32 22.06 -21.63
CA THR A 22 -6.08 23.25 -21.22
C THR A 22 -7.53 22.85 -20.93
N VAL A 23 -8.01 23.20 -19.73
CA VAL A 23 -9.42 23.06 -19.34
C VAL A 23 -9.95 24.44 -18.96
N PRO A 24 -10.85 25.03 -19.77
CA PRO A 24 -11.36 26.37 -19.51
C PRO A 24 -11.93 26.52 -18.10
N GLY A 25 -11.53 27.59 -17.41
CA GLY A 25 -11.94 27.89 -16.05
C GLY A 25 -11.32 27.03 -14.94
N LYS A 26 -10.45 26.04 -15.28
CA LYS A 26 -9.82 25.15 -14.28
C LYS A 26 -8.32 24.97 -14.47
N GLU A 27 -7.87 24.64 -15.68
CA GLU A 27 -6.47 24.35 -16.00
C GLU A 27 -6.03 25.24 -17.17
N GLU A 28 -5.90 26.54 -16.92
CA GLU A 28 -5.47 27.54 -17.92
C GLU A 28 -4.04 27.99 -17.63
N ASN A 29 -3.22 28.12 -18.66
CA ASN A 29 -1.84 28.63 -18.59
C ASN A 29 -0.96 27.88 -17.55
N VAL A 30 -1.25 26.59 -17.30
CA VAL A 30 -0.54 25.78 -16.29
C VAL A 30 0.95 25.66 -16.63
N VAL A 31 1.27 25.46 -17.90
CA VAL A 31 2.64 25.30 -18.39
C VAL A 31 3.39 26.63 -18.26
N GLU A 32 2.81 27.73 -18.72
CA GLU A 32 3.40 29.08 -18.65
C GLU A 32 3.67 29.48 -17.20
N HIS A 33 2.70 29.28 -16.31
CA HIS A 33 2.87 29.54 -14.88
C HIS A 33 3.98 28.70 -14.26
N PHE A 34 4.05 27.43 -14.63
CA PHE A 34 5.10 26.55 -14.15
C PHE A 34 6.49 27.01 -14.60
N ILE A 35 6.65 27.31 -15.91
CA ILE A 35 7.92 27.77 -16.48
C ILE A 35 8.35 29.13 -15.91
N ALA A 36 7.41 30.08 -15.79
CA ALA A 36 7.69 31.42 -15.29
C ALA A 36 8.09 31.46 -13.80
N ASN A 37 7.59 30.51 -13.01
CA ASN A 37 7.77 30.49 -11.56
C ASN A 37 8.70 29.37 -11.09
N ARG A 38 8.17 28.15 -10.91
CA ARG A 38 8.86 27.02 -10.27
C ARG A 38 10.02 26.47 -11.10
N ALA A 39 9.90 26.50 -12.42
CA ALA A 39 10.90 26.01 -13.37
C ALA A 39 11.83 27.09 -13.92
N LYS A 40 11.71 28.33 -13.44
CA LYS A 40 12.54 29.46 -13.90
C LYS A 40 14.04 29.15 -13.78
N GLY A 41 14.75 29.24 -14.91
CA GLY A 41 16.19 28.98 -14.97
C GLY A 41 16.59 27.49 -14.92
N LYS A 42 15.65 26.55 -14.96
CA LYS A 42 15.93 25.10 -14.92
C LYS A 42 16.14 24.46 -16.30
N GLY A 43 15.99 25.22 -17.39
CA GLY A 43 16.14 24.66 -18.74
C GLY A 43 14.99 23.72 -19.17
N ILE A 44 13.85 23.79 -18.50
CA ILE A 44 12.64 23.04 -18.87
C ILE A 44 11.94 23.78 -20.00
N ILE A 45 11.55 23.09 -21.04
CA ILE A 45 10.81 23.61 -22.19
C ILE A 45 9.32 23.38 -21.95
N GLY A 46 8.50 24.42 -22.07
CA GLY A 46 7.04 24.33 -22.05
C GLY A 46 6.48 24.23 -23.45
N SER A 47 5.46 23.40 -23.65
CA SER A 47 4.67 23.32 -24.88
C SER A 47 3.18 23.39 -24.57
N ASN A 48 2.41 24.12 -25.39
CA ASN A 48 0.95 24.20 -25.28
C ASN A 48 0.27 23.24 -26.26
N GLU A 49 0.94 22.90 -27.35
CA GLU A 49 0.44 21.97 -28.33
C GLU A 49 1.09 20.60 -28.17
N LEU A 50 0.27 19.53 -28.31
CA LEU A 50 0.75 18.17 -28.12
C LEU A 50 1.72 17.72 -29.23
N THR A 51 1.53 18.23 -30.44
CA THR A 51 2.44 18.00 -31.59
C THR A 51 3.83 18.57 -31.32
N ASP A 52 3.89 19.85 -30.94
CA ASP A 52 5.16 20.54 -30.65
C ASP A 52 5.87 19.88 -29.46
N PHE A 53 5.10 19.39 -28.45
CA PHE A 53 5.64 18.63 -27.32
C PHE A 53 6.36 17.35 -27.80
N VAL A 54 5.70 16.57 -28.67
CA VAL A 54 6.26 15.30 -29.16
C VAL A 54 7.45 15.52 -30.10
N GLU A 55 7.38 16.53 -30.98
CA GLU A 55 8.45 16.87 -31.90
C GLU A 55 9.74 17.36 -31.20
N ALA A 56 9.58 18.02 -30.04
CA ALA A 56 10.72 18.48 -29.25
C ALA A 56 11.49 17.34 -28.54
N LEU A 57 10.97 16.12 -28.52
CA LEU A 57 11.57 14.97 -27.85
C LEU A 57 12.54 14.23 -28.78
N LYS A 58 13.64 13.77 -28.22
CA LYS A 58 14.63 12.92 -28.94
C LYS A 58 14.10 11.48 -29.07
N THR A 59 14.25 10.87 -30.24
CA THR A 59 13.95 9.46 -30.49
C THR A 59 15.03 8.51 -29.95
N PRO A 60 14.66 7.32 -29.37
CA PRO A 60 13.31 6.96 -29.02
C PRO A 60 12.75 7.92 -27.96
N ARG A 61 11.53 8.40 -28.16
CA ARG A 61 10.88 9.34 -27.26
C ARG A 61 10.49 8.64 -25.96
N VAL A 62 10.66 9.32 -24.83
CA VAL A 62 10.21 8.83 -23.51
C VAL A 62 9.22 9.84 -22.94
N ILE A 63 7.97 9.45 -22.81
CA ILE A 63 6.88 10.31 -22.33
C ILE A 63 6.34 9.74 -21.02
N LEU A 64 6.43 10.53 -19.94
CA LEU A 64 5.90 10.19 -18.62
C LEU A 64 4.52 10.84 -18.41
N LEU A 65 3.49 10.03 -18.29
CA LEU A 65 2.12 10.44 -18.03
C LEU A 65 1.88 10.57 -16.53
N MET A 66 1.42 11.73 -16.08
CA MET A 66 1.01 12.00 -14.70
C MET A 66 -0.44 12.52 -14.69
N VAL A 67 -1.36 11.71 -15.20
CA VAL A 67 -2.78 12.02 -15.33
C VAL A 67 -3.63 11.14 -14.41
N GLN A 68 -4.92 11.46 -14.31
CA GLN A 68 -5.86 10.63 -13.56
C GLN A 68 -5.92 9.22 -14.15
N ALA A 69 -5.87 8.21 -13.31
CA ALA A 69 -5.99 6.81 -13.70
C ALA A 69 -7.34 6.51 -14.39
N GLY A 70 -7.35 5.50 -15.25
CA GLY A 70 -8.53 5.08 -15.99
C GLY A 70 -8.63 5.73 -17.38
N PRO A 71 -9.84 6.16 -17.83
CA PRO A 71 -10.08 6.64 -19.19
C PRO A 71 -9.18 7.79 -19.66
N ALA A 72 -8.74 8.65 -18.73
CA ALA A 72 -7.86 9.78 -19.07
C ALA A 72 -6.49 9.32 -19.62
N VAL A 73 -6.00 8.16 -19.16
CA VAL A 73 -4.77 7.57 -19.71
C VAL A 73 -5.01 7.09 -21.14
N ASP A 74 -6.14 6.42 -21.39
CA ASP A 74 -6.50 5.91 -22.72
C ASP A 74 -6.72 7.04 -23.72
N GLU A 75 -7.43 8.11 -23.31
CA GLU A 75 -7.64 9.31 -24.13
C GLU A 75 -6.33 9.99 -24.53
N LEU A 76 -5.42 10.16 -23.55
CA LEU A 76 -4.13 10.79 -23.83
C LEU A 76 -3.24 9.90 -24.69
N THR A 77 -3.20 8.60 -24.41
CA THR A 77 -2.48 7.62 -25.22
C THR A 77 -3.00 7.62 -26.67
N GLY A 78 -4.33 7.68 -26.86
CA GLY A 78 -4.95 7.77 -28.20
C GLY A 78 -4.55 9.03 -28.96
N LYS A 79 -4.37 10.18 -28.29
CA LYS A 79 -3.90 11.43 -28.91
C LYS A 79 -2.40 11.42 -29.21
N LEU A 80 -1.61 10.76 -28.38
CA LEU A 80 -0.15 10.64 -28.56
C LEU A 80 0.19 9.64 -29.68
N PHE A 81 -0.58 8.58 -29.77
CA PHE A 81 -0.31 7.46 -30.68
C PHE A 81 -0.01 7.88 -32.13
N PRO A 82 -0.79 8.77 -32.81
CA PRO A 82 -0.51 9.21 -34.18
C PRO A 82 0.77 10.03 -34.34
N LEU A 83 1.31 10.55 -33.22
CA LEU A 83 2.50 11.41 -33.18
C LEU A 83 3.78 10.63 -32.84
N MET A 84 3.65 9.37 -32.42
CA MET A 84 4.74 8.51 -31.96
C MET A 84 5.25 7.58 -33.07
N GLU A 85 6.47 7.13 -32.90
CA GLU A 85 7.15 6.20 -33.81
C GLU A 85 7.48 4.88 -33.14
N LYS A 86 7.83 3.87 -33.93
CA LYS A 86 8.28 2.58 -33.39
C LYS A 86 9.49 2.75 -32.49
N GLY A 87 9.44 2.08 -31.33
CA GLY A 87 10.48 2.17 -30.30
C GLY A 87 10.25 3.29 -29.28
N ASP A 88 9.29 4.19 -29.48
CA ASP A 88 8.94 5.20 -28.49
C ASP A 88 8.29 4.56 -27.25
N ILE A 89 8.43 5.21 -26.09
CA ILE A 89 8.07 4.68 -24.79
C ILE A 89 7.09 5.60 -24.10
N LEU A 90 5.93 5.06 -23.68
CA LEU A 90 5.00 5.70 -22.76
C LEU A 90 5.15 5.10 -21.37
N ILE A 91 5.33 5.95 -20.35
CA ILE A 91 5.37 5.57 -18.94
C ILE A 91 4.13 6.13 -18.25
N ASP A 92 3.28 5.29 -17.74
CA ASP A 92 2.17 5.71 -16.87
C ASP A 92 2.64 5.73 -15.41
N GLY A 93 2.88 6.93 -14.88
CA GLY A 93 3.30 7.15 -13.48
C GLY A 93 2.12 7.39 -12.52
N GLY A 94 0.88 7.22 -12.99
CA GLY A 94 -0.33 7.31 -12.16
C GLY A 94 -0.54 6.11 -11.24
N ASN A 95 -1.64 6.13 -10.49
CA ASN A 95 -2.09 4.96 -9.73
C ASN A 95 -3.12 4.18 -10.56
N SER A 96 -2.71 3.70 -11.73
CA SER A 96 -3.59 2.96 -12.64
C SER A 96 -3.86 1.54 -12.16
N TYR A 97 -5.02 1.00 -12.55
CA TYR A 97 -5.35 -0.38 -12.29
C TYR A 97 -4.47 -1.30 -13.15
N TYR A 98 -3.94 -2.36 -12.56
CA TYR A 98 -2.93 -3.20 -13.23
C TYR A 98 -3.46 -3.93 -14.46
N GLU A 99 -4.75 -4.31 -14.51
CA GLU A 99 -5.36 -4.96 -15.69
C GLU A 99 -5.47 -4.00 -16.88
N ASP A 100 -5.77 -2.71 -16.62
CA ASP A 100 -5.73 -1.68 -17.66
C ASP A 100 -4.31 -1.52 -18.21
N THR A 101 -3.32 -1.61 -17.34
CA THR A 101 -1.90 -1.54 -17.73
C THR A 101 -1.51 -2.74 -18.58
N GLU A 102 -1.93 -3.94 -18.19
CA GLU A 102 -1.72 -5.17 -18.96
C GLU A 102 -2.25 -5.03 -20.40
N ARG A 103 -3.48 -4.55 -20.53
CA ARG A 103 -4.11 -4.27 -21.82
C ARG A 103 -3.32 -3.25 -22.63
N ARG A 104 -2.92 -2.12 -22.03
CA ARG A 104 -2.16 -1.04 -22.69
C ARG A 104 -0.78 -1.50 -23.15
N VAL A 105 -0.09 -2.30 -22.35
CA VAL A 105 1.20 -2.90 -22.72
C VAL A 105 1.05 -3.71 -24.00
N LYS A 106 0.05 -4.59 -24.07
CA LYS A 106 -0.21 -5.41 -25.26
C LYS A 106 -0.58 -4.57 -26.47
N GLU A 107 -1.52 -3.62 -26.31
CA GLU A 107 -2.01 -2.77 -27.41
C GLU A 107 -0.89 -1.92 -28.06
N LEU A 108 0.05 -1.39 -27.26
CA LEU A 108 1.17 -0.60 -27.79
C LEU A 108 2.27 -1.49 -28.37
N TYR A 109 2.53 -2.64 -27.73
CA TYR A 109 3.51 -3.61 -28.23
C TYR A 109 3.17 -4.11 -29.64
N ASP A 110 1.90 -4.43 -29.89
CA ASP A 110 1.39 -4.85 -31.22
C ASP A 110 1.60 -3.78 -32.31
N LYS A 111 1.80 -2.53 -31.88
CA LYS A 111 2.06 -1.38 -32.78
C LYS A 111 3.53 -0.98 -32.84
N GLY A 112 4.41 -1.73 -32.15
CA GLY A 112 5.85 -1.52 -32.13
C GLY A 112 6.32 -0.41 -31.17
N MET A 113 5.46 0.01 -30.22
CA MET A 113 5.78 0.96 -29.15
C MET A 113 5.76 0.26 -27.80
N TYR A 114 6.32 0.91 -26.79
CA TYR A 114 6.43 0.32 -25.45
C TYR A 114 5.59 1.09 -24.45
N PHE A 115 4.85 0.36 -23.60
CA PHE A 115 4.15 0.91 -22.45
C PHE A 115 4.71 0.35 -21.16
N VAL A 116 4.95 1.23 -20.19
CA VAL A 116 5.48 0.90 -18.87
C VAL A 116 4.53 1.45 -17.81
N GLY A 117 3.93 0.56 -17.01
CA GLY A 117 3.21 0.94 -15.80
C GLY A 117 4.19 1.16 -14.68
N CYS A 118 4.27 2.38 -14.17
CA CYS A 118 5.27 2.78 -13.20
C CYS A 118 4.63 3.24 -11.88
N GLY A 119 4.62 2.36 -10.87
CA GLY A 119 4.21 2.76 -9.53
C GLY A 119 5.20 3.75 -8.93
N ILE A 120 4.73 4.95 -8.57
CA ILE A 120 5.55 5.98 -7.92
C ILE A 120 4.99 6.26 -6.53
N SER A 121 5.82 6.13 -5.50
CA SER A 121 5.48 6.41 -4.11
C SER A 121 6.35 7.52 -3.54
N GLY A 122 5.82 8.25 -2.52
CA GLY A 122 6.55 9.31 -1.82
C GLY A 122 5.84 10.67 -1.82
N GLY A 123 4.64 10.76 -2.42
CA GLY A 123 3.86 11.99 -2.45
C GLY A 123 4.55 13.12 -3.25
N GLU A 124 4.26 14.36 -2.89
CA GLU A 124 4.85 15.53 -3.56
C GLU A 124 6.32 15.71 -3.24
N GLU A 125 6.71 15.50 -2.00
CA GLU A 125 8.10 15.59 -1.54
C GLU A 125 8.97 14.51 -2.18
N GLY A 126 8.52 13.25 -2.18
CA GLY A 126 9.22 12.17 -2.86
C GLY A 126 9.38 12.42 -4.36
N ALA A 127 8.37 12.95 -5.03
CA ALA A 127 8.48 13.32 -6.45
C ALA A 127 9.57 14.38 -6.73
N LEU A 128 9.82 15.29 -5.78
CA LEU A 128 10.82 16.35 -5.91
C LEU A 128 12.22 15.90 -5.49
N HIS A 129 12.33 15.12 -4.41
CA HIS A 129 13.61 14.83 -3.76
C HIS A 129 14.08 13.40 -3.94
N GLY A 130 13.19 12.50 -4.33
CA GLY A 130 13.47 11.08 -4.56
C GLY A 130 12.28 10.21 -4.13
N ALA A 131 11.74 9.45 -5.08
CA ALA A 131 10.61 8.56 -4.90
C ALA A 131 11.05 7.09 -4.91
N SER A 132 10.25 6.20 -4.31
CA SER A 132 10.30 4.78 -4.62
C SER A 132 9.58 4.54 -5.94
N ILE A 133 10.25 3.89 -6.90
CA ILE A 133 9.80 3.76 -8.29
C ILE A 133 9.76 2.28 -8.68
N MET A 134 8.58 1.79 -9.08
CA MET A 134 8.29 0.40 -9.38
C MET A 134 7.85 0.24 -10.84
N PRO A 135 8.79 0.27 -11.83
CA PRO A 135 8.47 0.11 -13.24
C PRO A 135 8.20 -1.35 -13.60
N GLY A 136 7.18 -1.57 -14.43
CA GLY A 136 6.86 -2.87 -15.04
C GLY A 136 6.15 -2.66 -16.38
N GLY A 137 6.12 -3.66 -17.26
CA GLY A 137 5.47 -3.54 -18.57
C GLY A 137 6.28 -4.16 -19.70
N ALA A 138 6.56 -3.42 -20.76
CA ALA A 138 7.45 -3.86 -21.86
C ALA A 138 8.90 -3.84 -21.39
N GLN A 139 9.52 -5.01 -21.25
CA GLN A 139 10.88 -5.15 -20.72
C GLN A 139 11.92 -4.49 -21.61
N GLU A 140 11.69 -4.42 -22.91
CA GLU A 140 12.57 -3.80 -23.90
C GLU A 140 12.82 -2.31 -23.60
N ALA A 141 11.82 -1.64 -23.03
CA ALA A 141 11.94 -0.24 -22.64
C ALA A 141 12.93 -0.02 -21.48
N TRP A 142 13.19 -1.05 -20.66
CA TRP A 142 13.95 -0.90 -19.42
C TRP A 142 15.34 -0.34 -19.62
N SER A 143 16.09 -0.86 -20.60
CA SER A 143 17.45 -0.39 -20.88
C SER A 143 17.53 1.12 -21.21
N VAL A 144 16.46 1.67 -21.78
CA VAL A 144 16.38 3.10 -22.17
C VAL A 144 15.99 3.97 -20.97
N ILE A 145 14.98 3.54 -20.18
CA ILE A 145 14.42 4.36 -19.10
C ILE A 145 15.13 4.18 -17.76
N GLN A 146 15.85 3.09 -17.55
CA GLN A 146 16.54 2.77 -16.29
C GLN A 146 17.44 3.89 -15.78
N PRO A 147 18.35 4.48 -16.58
CA PRO A 147 19.22 5.56 -16.09
C PRO A 147 18.45 6.77 -15.62
N MET A 148 17.39 7.12 -16.33
CA MET A 148 16.50 8.24 -16.00
C MET A 148 15.76 7.98 -14.69
N LEU A 149 15.05 6.85 -14.57
CA LEU A 149 14.25 6.54 -13.40
C LEU A 149 15.13 6.36 -12.15
N LYS A 150 16.26 5.67 -12.26
CA LYS A 150 17.22 5.53 -11.14
C LYS A 150 17.83 6.86 -10.69
N SER A 151 17.97 7.84 -11.58
CA SER A 151 18.53 9.14 -11.23
C SER A 151 17.61 9.97 -10.33
N ILE A 152 16.29 9.82 -10.49
CA ILE A 152 15.26 10.55 -9.72
C ILE A 152 14.68 9.74 -8.57
N ALA A 153 15.08 8.49 -8.42
CA ALA A 153 14.66 7.65 -7.30
C ALA A 153 15.32 8.08 -5.99
N ALA A 154 14.62 7.80 -4.89
CA ALA A 154 15.22 7.88 -3.57
C ALA A 154 16.41 6.94 -3.47
N LYS A 155 17.37 7.30 -2.65
CA LYS A 155 18.49 6.42 -2.31
C LYS A 155 18.33 5.92 -0.89
N ALA A 156 18.48 4.62 -0.70
CA ALA A 156 18.59 4.03 0.61
C ALA A 156 19.91 4.47 1.30
N GLU A 157 20.09 4.15 2.57
CA GLU A 157 21.29 4.52 3.33
C GLU A 157 22.58 4.01 2.72
N ASP A 158 22.52 2.84 2.08
CA ASP A 158 23.64 2.24 1.34
C ASP A 158 23.93 2.89 -0.03
N GLY A 159 23.20 3.95 -0.39
CA GLY A 159 23.29 4.66 -1.66
C GLY A 159 22.54 3.99 -2.82
N THR A 160 21.94 2.82 -2.62
CA THR A 160 21.20 2.09 -3.65
C THR A 160 19.92 2.84 -4.03
N PRO A 161 19.64 3.09 -5.33
CA PRO A 161 18.40 3.73 -5.74
C PRO A 161 17.20 2.80 -5.54
N CYS A 162 16.14 3.32 -4.93
CA CYS A 162 14.86 2.62 -4.76
C CYS A 162 14.06 2.58 -6.07
N CYS A 163 14.67 2.02 -7.11
CA CYS A 163 14.12 1.86 -8.45
C CYS A 163 14.71 0.64 -9.11
N GLU A 164 13.89 -0.36 -9.41
CA GLU A 164 14.29 -1.53 -10.20
C GLU A 164 13.09 -2.07 -10.95
N TRP A 165 13.33 -2.79 -12.06
CA TRP A 165 12.30 -3.48 -12.81
C TRP A 165 11.63 -4.55 -11.96
N VAL A 166 10.28 -4.52 -11.86
CA VAL A 166 9.55 -5.46 -10.99
C VAL A 166 8.91 -6.62 -11.76
N GLY A 167 8.62 -6.46 -13.05
CA GLY A 167 8.06 -7.54 -13.85
C GLY A 167 7.35 -7.06 -15.12
N PRO A 168 6.91 -7.98 -16.00
CA PRO A 168 6.21 -7.65 -17.24
C PRO A 168 4.78 -7.20 -16.99
N GLY A 169 4.11 -6.72 -18.03
CA GLY A 169 2.68 -6.40 -18.05
C GLY A 169 2.26 -5.38 -16.99
N GLY A 170 1.24 -5.74 -16.21
CA GLY A 170 0.70 -4.90 -15.14
C GLY A 170 1.50 -4.89 -13.84
N ALA A 171 2.62 -5.62 -13.74
CA ALA A 171 3.36 -5.87 -12.50
C ALA A 171 3.74 -4.59 -11.73
N GLY A 172 4.18 -3.52 -12.41
CA GLY A 172 4.57 -2.26 -11.76
C GLY A 172 3.43 -1.62 -10.99
N HIS A 173 2.27 -1.48 -11.59
CA HIS A 173 1.08 -0.96 -10.93
C HIS A 173 0.50 -1.93 -9.90
N TYR A 174 0.62 -3.24 -10.10
CA TYR A 174 0.21 -4.23 -9.12
C TYR A 174 1.02 -4.11 -7.81
N VAL A 175 2.34 -4.07 -7.91
CA VAL A 175 3.22 -3.88 -6.75
C VAL A 175 2.89 -2.58 -6.02
N LYS A 176 2.60 -1.50 -6.77
CA LYS A 176 2.15 -0.24 -6.17
C LYS A 176 0.77 -0.32 -5.54
N MET A 177 -0.15 -1.07 -6.12
CA MET A 177 -1.48 -1.31 -5.56
C MET A 177 -1.39 -2.02 -4.21
N VAL A 178 -0.57 -3.08 -4.11
CA VAL A 178 -0.33 -3.81 -2.85
C VAL A 178 0.38 -2.93 -1.82
N HIS A 179 1.40 -2.17 -2.24
CA HIS A 179 2.03 -1.14 -1.39
C HIS A 179 0.98 -0.23 -0.75
N ASN A 180 0.05 0.31 -1.53
CA ASN A 180 -1.01 1.16 -1.01
C ASN A 180 -1.99 0.41 -0.10
N GLY A 181 -2.24 -0.86 -0.35
CA GLY A 181 -3.02 -1.72 0.54
C GLY A 181 -2.37 -1.86 1.92
N ILE A 182 -1.07 -2.15 1.96
CA ILE A 182 -0.28 -2.21 3.19
C ILE A 182 -0.33 -0.86 3.92
N GLU A 183 -0.18 0.25 3.19
CA GLU A 183 -0.28 1.62 3.72
C GLU A 183 -1.61 1.84 4.45
N TYR A 184 -2.72 1.38 3.89
CA TYR A 184 -4.05 1.49 4.52
C TYR A 184 -4.11 0.72 5.84
N GLY A 185 -3.60 -0.52 5.85
CA GLY A 185 -3.49 -1.34 7.06
C GLY A 185 -2.64 -0.66 8.13
N ASP A 186 -1.45 -0.21 7.75
CA ASP A 186 -0.48 0.40 8.67
C ASP A 186 -1.02 1.69 9.31
N MET A 187 -1.63 2.58 8.51
CA MET A 187 -2.27 3.80 9.02
C MET A 187 -3.39 3.49 10.02
N GLN A 188 -4.23 2.48 9.74
CA GLN A 188 -5.34 2.13 10.62
C GLN A 188 -4.84 1.48 11.92
N LEU A 189 -3.83 0.61 11.86
CA LEU A 189 -3.18 0.02 13.04
C LEU A 189 -2.61 1.10 13.98
N ILE A 190 -1.95 2.11 13.43
CA ILE A 190 -1.42 3.25 14.18
C ILE A 190 -2.58 4.07 14.79
N ALA A 191 -3.63 4.34 14.02
CA ALA A 191 -4.79 5.08 14.50
C ALA A 191 -5.53 4.35 15.65
N GLU A 192 -5.68 3.02 15.56
CA GLU A 192 -6.27 2.19 16.63
C GLU A 192 -5.39 2.18 17.88
N THR A 193 -4.08 2.15 17.71
CA THR A 193 -3.12 2.23 18.82
C THR A 193 -3.14 3.60 19.51
N TYR A 194 -3.18 4.69 18.73
CA TYR A 194 -3.42 6.04 19.24
C TYR A 194 -4.71 6.10 20.06
N PHE A 195 -5.80 5.54 19.53
CA PHE A 195 -7.10 5.52 20.19
C PHE A 195 -7.07 4.72 21.50
N ALA A 196 -6.36 3.58 21.52
CA ALA A 196 -6.14 2.78 22.72
C ALA A 196 -5.36 3.54 23.81
N MET A 197 -4.28 4.21 23.45
CA MET A 197 -3.50 5.04 24.41
C MET A 197 -4.36 6.13 25.04
N LYS A 198 -5.17 6.81 24.21
CA LYS A 198 -6.05 7.88 24.67
C LYS A 198 -7.10 7.40 25.66
N HIS A 199 -7.69 6.22 25.43
CA HIS A 199 -8.81 5.72 26.26
C HIS A 199 -8.37 4.83 27.43
N LEU A 200 -7.34 3.99 27.26
CA LEU A 200 -6.87 3.12 28.34
C LEU A 200 -6.01 3.86 29.36
N LEU A 201 -5.24 4.86 28.92
CA LEU A 201 -4.28 5.57 29.75
C LEU A 201 -4.61 7.06 29.95
N ALA A 202 -5.69 7.56 29.34
CA ALA A 202 -6.09 8.97 29.34
C ALA A 202 -4.94 9.94 28.97
N LEU A 203 -4.05 9.52 28.04
CA LEU A 203 -2.88 10.30 27.67
C LEU A 203 -3.26 11.53 26.86
N LYS A 204 -2.50 12.61 27.11
CA LYS A 204 -2.53 13.82 26.28
C LYS A 204 -1.69 13.63 25.02
N ASN A 205 -1.93 14.46 24.02
CA ASN A 205 -1.22 14.39 22.73
C ASN A 205 0.30 14.42 22.87
N GLU A 206 0.85 15.29 23.72
CA GLU A 206 2.30 15.38 23.95
C GLU A 206 2.88 14.06 24.47
N GLN A 207 2.20 13.42 25.45
CA GLN A 207 2.65 12.15 26.01
C GLN A 207 2.60 11.02 24.95
N MET A 208 1.56 10.99 24.13
CA MET A 208 1.47 10.02 23.03
C MET A 208 2.54 10.30 21.96
N ALA A 209 2.80 11.56 21.68
CA ALA A 209 3.86 11.95 20.74
C ALA A 209 5.24 11.49 21.22
N ASP A 210 5.53 11.63 22.52
CA ASP A 210 6.80 11.17 23.13
C ASP A 210 6.94 9.63 23.03
N ILE A 211 5.83 8.89 23.20
CA ILE A 211 5.81 7.43 23.07
C ILE A 211 6.10 7.05 21.61
N PHE A 212 5.41 7.64 20.62
CA PHE A 212 5.67 7.36 19.22
C PHE A 212 7.09 7.74 18.78
N GLU A 213 7.62 8.87 19.26
CA GLU A 213 9.01 9.25 19.02
C GLU A 213 10.01 8.26 19.62
N GLN A 214 9.71 7.70 20.80
CA GLN A 214 10.53 6.67 21.40
C GLN A 214 10.45 5.35 20.60
N TRP A 215 9.27 4.96 20.14
CA TRP A 215 9.08 3.78 19.30
C TRP A 215 9.75 3.90 17.94
N ASP A 216 9.84 5.12 17.41
CA ASP A 216 10.56 5.39 16.15
C ASP A 216 12.08 5.20 16.27
N LYS A 217 12.64 5.14 17.48
CA LYS A 217 14.05 4.82 17.72
C LYS A 217 14.35 3.32 17.78
N GLY A 218 13.31 2.47 17.66
CA GLY A 218 13.38 1.03 17.80
C GLY A 218 12.82 0.27 16.60
N ARG A 219 12.33 -0.94 16.87
CA ARG A 219 11.78 -1.86 15.83
C ARG A 219 10.56 -1.33 15.08
N LEU A 220 9.86 -0.33 15.63
CA LEU A 220 8.75 0.35 14.97
C LEU A 220 9.18 1.51 14.05
N HIS A 221 10.50 1.78 13.94
CA HIS A 221 11.00 2.86 13.10
C HIS A 221 10.40 2.82 11.70
N SER A 222 9.71 3.92 11.35
CA SER A 222 9.04 4.07 10.05
C SER A 222 8.53 5.49 9.84
N TYR A 223 8.37 5.87 8.59
CA TYR A 223 7.82 7.17 8.23
C TYR A 223 6.45 7.47 8.89
N LEU A 224 5.56 6.49 8.91
CA LEU A 224 4.24 6.69 9.51
C LEU A 224 4.31 6.87 11.03
N ILE A 225 5.22 6.21 11.72
CA ILE A 225 5.46 6.43 13.16
C ILE A 225 6.08 7.81 13.40
N GLU A 226 7.09 8.19 12.61
CA GLU A 226 7.73 9.52 12.65
C GLU A 226 6.69 10.64 12.52
N ILE A 227 5.88 10.62 11.46
CA ILE A 227 4.88 11.68 11.23
C ILE A 227 3.74 11.64 12.25
N THR A 228 3.43 10.50 12.86
CA THR A 228 2.41 10.41 13.92
C THR A 228 2.83 11.25 15.12
N SER A 229 4.09 11.19 15.54
CA SER A 229 4.62 12.06 16.61
C SER A 229 4.50 13.55 16.24
N ALA A 230 4.86 13.91 15.01
CA ALA A 230 4.75 15.30 14.52
C ALA A 230 3.29 15.79 14.48
N ILE A 231 2.36 14.96 13.98
CA ILE A 231 0.92 15.27 13.92
C ILE A 231 0.36 15.51 15.32
N LEU A 232 0.72 14.68 16.29
CA LEU A 232 0.24 14.78 17.68
C LEU A 232 0.70 16.09 18.36
N ARG A 233 1.85 16.64 17.97
CA ARG A 233 2.40 17.90 18.50
C ARG A 233 1.90 19.14 17.76
N HIS A 234 1.31 18.97 16.57
CA HIS A 234 0.95 20.11 15.72
C HIS A 234 -0.22 20.89 16.30
N LYS A 235 -0.02 22.20 16.51
CA LYS A 235 -1.02 23.16 17.03
C LYS A 235 -1.36 24.20 15.98
N GLU A 236 -2.60 24.65 15.98
CA GLU A 236 -3.07 25.79 15.21
C GLU A 236 -2.61 27.11 15.87
N GLU A 237 -2.77 28.23 15.17
CA GLU A 237 -2.42 29.57 15.69
C GLU A 237 -3.12 29.90 17.02
N GLY A 238 -4.31 29.33 17.28
CA GLY A 238 -5.05 29.44 18.53
C GLY A 238 -4.51 28.62 19.70
N GLY A 239 -3.48 27.79 19.49
CA GLY A 239 -2.85 26.94 20.49
C GLY A 239 -3.50 25.57 20.73
N ASP A 240 -4.64 25.29 20.07
CA ASP A 240 -5.29 24.00 20.11
C ASP A 240 -4.62 23.00 19.13
N TYR A 241 -4.70 21.70 19.44
CA TYR A 241 -4.16 20.69 18.54
C TYR A 241 -5.05 20.55 17.31
N LEU A 242 -4.49 20.71 16.12
CA LEU A 242 -5.20 20.56 14.84
C LEU A 242 -5.93 19.20 14.77
N LEU A 243 -5.33 18.15 15.30
CA LEU A 243 -5.92 16.79 15.28
C LEU A 243 -7.33 16.73 15.87
N TYR A 244 -7.66 17.58 16.86
CA TYR A 244 -9.00 17.62 17.46
C TYR A 244 -10.06 18.26 16.55
N ASN A 245 -9.62 19.08 15.59
CA ASN A 245 -10.48 19.77 14.64
C ASN A 245 -10.62 19.03 13.30
N ILE A 246 -9.84 17.96 13.10
CA ILE A 246 -9.96 17.11 11.92
C ILE A 246 -11.19 16.20 12.05
N LEU A 247 -12.07 16.23 11.04
CA LEU A 247 -13.22 15.34 10.99
C LEU A 247 -12.75 13.87 10.92
N ASP A 248 -13.34 13.03 11.76
CA ASP A 248 -13.07 11.59 11.85
C ASP A 248 -13.74 10.79 10.72
N ALA A 249 -13.52 11.20 9.48
CA ALA A 249 -13.99 10.56 8.24
C ALA A 249 -12.83 10.47 7.24
N ALA A 250 -12.29 9.27 7.07
CA ALA A 250 -11.10 9.05 6.23
C ALA A 250 -11.48 8.77 4.77
N GLY A 251 -10.96 9.59 3.84
CA GLY A 251 -11.11 9.39 2.41
C GLY A 251 -10.24 8.27 1.84
N GLN A 252 -10.57 7.81 0.62
CA GLN A 252 -9.77 6.84 -0.13
C GLN A 252 -9.82 7.10 -1.64
N LYS A 253 -8.74 6.72 -2.36
CA LYS A 253 -8.66 6.83 -3.83
C LYS A 253 -8.88 5.49 -4.55
N GLY A 254 -9.22 4.41 -3.85
CA GLY A 254 -9.61 3.11 -4.40
C GLY A 254 -8.52 2.06 -4.50
N THR A 255 -7.24 2.37 -4.37
CA THR A 255 -6.13 1.40 -4.52
C THR A 255 -6.16 0.28 -3.47
N GLY A 256 -6.47 0.60 -2.19
CA GLY A 256 -6.67 -0.41 -1.15
C GLY A 256 -7.84 -1.34 -1.46
N ARG A 257 -8.95 -0.81 -1.99
CA ARG A 257 -10.10 -1.60 -2.43
C ARG A 257 -9.73 -2.58 -3.55
N TRP A 258 -8.90 -2.17 -4.52
CA TRP A 258 -8.44 -3.05 -5.59
C TRP A 258 -7.61 -4.22 -5.06
N SER A 259 -6.76 -3.98 -4.04
CA SER A 259 -6.01 -5.06 -3.37
C SER A 259 -6.96 -6.09 -2.75
N VAL A 260 -8.03 -5.64 -2.10
CA VAL A 260 -9.04 -6.53 -1.49
C VAL A 260 -9.81 -7.31 -2.57
N ILE A 261 -10.28 -6.67 -3.64
CA ILE A 261 -10.97 -7.33 -4.74
C ILE A 261 -10.08 -8.41 -5.36
N ASN A 262 -8.83 -8.08 -5.65
CA ASN A 262 -7.90 -9.05 -6.24
C ASN A 262 -7.57 -10.19 -5.28
N SER A 263 -7.45 -9.92 -3.98
CA SER A 263 -7.22 -10.99 -2.99
C SER A 263 -8.34 -12.02 -2.96
N LEU A 264 -9.61 -11.58 -3.13
CA LEU A 264 -10.76 -12.48 -3.25
C LEU A 264 -10.73 -13.27 -4.55
N GLN A 265 -10.33 -12.67 -5.67
CA GLN A 265 -10.16 -13.36 -6.96
C GLN A 265 -9.06 -14.43 -6.90
N LEU A 266 -7.99 -14.15 -6.16
CA LEU A 266 -6.85 -15.06 -5.98
C LEU A 266 -7.01 -16.01 -4.78
N ASN A 267 -8.12 -15.98 -4.06
CA ASN A 267 -8.35 -16.75 -2.83
C ASN A 267 -7.23 -16.57 -1.78
N THR A 268 -6.64 -15.37 -1.71
CA THR A 268 -5.56 -15.05 -0.77
C THR A 268 -6.13 -14.26 0.41
N PRO A 269 -6.04 -14.75 1.66
CA PRO A 269 -6.56 -14.03 2.83
C PRO A 269 -5.83 -12.71 3.05
N LEU A 270 -6.57 -11.58 3.11
CA LEU A 270 -6.03 -10.22 3.21
C LEU A 270 -6.75 -9.40 4.31
N GLY A 271 -7.01 -10.02 5.47
CA GLY A 271 -7.88 -9.48 6.51
C GLY A 271 -7.45 -8.10 7.04
N VAL A 272 -6.17 -7.84 7.24
CA VAL A 272 -5.65 -6.54 7.71
C VAL A 272 -6.01 -5.40 6.75
N ILE A 273 -5.74 -5.60 5.47
CA ILE A 273 -6.00 -4.59 4.44
C ILE A 273 -7.50 -4.44 4.19
N ALA A 274 -8.24 -5.55 4.20
CA ALA A 274 -9.70 -5.54 4.02
C ALA A 274 -10.40 -4.76 5.14
N GLU A 275 -10.05 -5.04 6.40
CA GLU A 275 -10.61 -4.32 7.54
C GLU A 275 -10.23 -2.84 7.55
N ALA A 276 -9.04 -2.48 7.09
CA ALA A 276 -8.67 -1.07 6.94
C ALA A 276 -9.52 -0.34 5.89
N VAL A 277 -9.89 -1.02 4.81
CA VAL A 277 -10.84 -0.47 3.81
C VAL A 277 -12.24 -0.34 4.41
N PHE A 278 -12.72 -1.35 5.14
CA PHE A 278 -14.03 -1.29 5.81
C PHE A 278 -14.07 -0.23 6.92
N ALA A 279 -13.01 -0.09 7.71
CA ALA A 279 -12.90 0.96 8.73
C ALA A 279 -13.02 2.37 8.12
N ARG A 280 -12.38 2.61 6.95
CA ARG A 280 -12.53 3.89 6.22
C ARG A 280 -13.97 4.08 5.73
N ASN A 281 -14.61 3.05 5.18
CA ASN A 281 -16.01 3.12 4.75
C ASN A 281 -16.93 3.45 5.94
N LEU A 282 -16.75 2.75 7.07
CA LEU A 282 -17.50 3.01 8.30
C LEU A 282 -17.24 4.42 8.84
N SER A 283 -16.00 4.91 8.74
CA SER A 283 -15.68 6.28 9.18
C SER A 283 -16.45 7.35 8.40
N ALA A 284 -16.73 7.11 7.13
CA ALA A 284 -17.50 8.02 6.27
C ALA A 284 -18.98 8.11 6.66
N GLU A 285 -19.54 7.11 7.35
CA GLU A 285 -20.91 7.09 7.85
C GLU A 285 -21.09 7.96 9.12
N LYS A 286 -20.51 9.17 9.14
CA LYS A 286 -20.45 10.03 10.33
C LYS A 286 -21.82 10.28 10.97
N ASN A 287 -22.83 10.61 10.17
CA ASN A 287 -24.16 10.91 10.68
C ASN A 287 -24.79 9.69 11.35
N LEU A 288 -24.66 8.51 10.75
CA LEU A 288 -25.15 7.25 11.31
C LEU A 288 -24.42 6.92 12.61
N ARG A 289 -23.09 7.05 12.66
CA ARG A 289 -22.29 6.80 13.88
C ARG A 289 -22.74 7.71 15.04
N VAL A 290 -23.01 8.99 14.76
CA VAL A 290 -23.52 9.94 15.77
C VAL A 290 -24.90 9.55 16.26
N LEU A 291 -25.80 9.10 15.40
CA LEU A 291 -27.12 8.61 15.79
C LEU A 291 -27.03 7.35 16.66
N MET A 292 -26.22 6.38 16.24
CA MET A 292 -26.02 5.12 16.95
C MET A 292 -25.38 5.34 18.33
N SER A 293 -24.39 6.23 18.43
CA SER A 293 -23.74 6.53 19.71
C SER A 293 -24.68 7.18 20.75
N LYS A 294 -25.73 7.88 20.29
CA LYS A 294 -26.79 8.42 21.17
C LYS A 294 -27.80 7.36 21.55
N HIS A 295 -28.05 6.38 20.70
CA HIS A 295 -29.02 5.32 20.92
C HIS A 295 -28.49 4.23 21.84
N TYR A 296 -27.22 3.85 21.67
CA TYR A 296 -26.57 2.84 22.49
C TYR A 296 -25.61 3.51 23.47
N MET A 297 -26.02 3.58 24.75
CA MET A 297 -25.15 4.06 25.81
C MET A 297 -24.06 3.02 26.08
N HIS A 298 -22.81 3.40 25.93
CA HIS A 298 -21.69 2.60 26.41
C HIS A 298 -21.49 2.90 27.89
N VAL A 299 -21.43 1.85 28.71
CA VAL A 299 -21.02 1.97 30.11
C VAL A 299 -19.50 2.17 30.09
N GLU A 300 -19.07 3.38 30.39
CA GLU A 300 -17.64 3.65 30.54
C GLU A 300 -17.17 3.04 31.87
N ASN A 301 -16.52 1.89 31.80
CA ASN A 301 -15.66 1.43 32.88
C ASN A 301 -14.30 2.11 32.70
N HIS A 302 -13.76 2.66 33.77
CA HIS A 302 -12.41 3.25 33.75
C HIS A 302 -11.47 2.45 34.66
N PRO A 303 -11.10 1.21 34.31
CA PRO A 303 -10.09 0.49 35.07
C PRO A 303 -8.75 1.21 34.93
N VAL A 304 -8.04 1.28 36.03
CA VAL A 304 -6.70 1.86 36.02
C VAL A 304 -5.71 0.81 35.49
N TYR A 305 -5.14 1.08 34.35
CA TYR A 305 -4.10 0.25 33.73
C TYR A 305 -2.72 0.73 34.15
N ASN A 306 -1.79 -0.22 34.36
CA ASN A 306 -0.39 0.15 34.59
C ASN A 306 0.17 0.80 33.31
N TYR A 307 0.69 2.02 33.45
CA TYR A 307 1.18 2.81 32.33
C TYR A 307 2.27 2.08 31.54
N GLN A 308 3.33 1.62 32.23
CA GLN A 308 4.50 1.05 31.58
C GLN A 308 4.20 -0.28 30.91
N ASP A 309 3.47 -1.17 31.59
CA ASP A 309 3.06 -2.45 31.01
C ASP A 309 2.16 -2.26 29.78
N THR A 310 1.29 -1.25 29.82
CA THR A 310 0.37 -0.98 28.71
C THR A 310 1.11 -0.39 27.52
N VAL A 311 2.03 0.55 27.71
CA VAL A 311 2.83 1.12 26.61
C VAL A 311 3.68 0.05 25.93
N ILE A 312 4.38 -0.80 26.70
CA ILE A 312 5.18 -1.91 26.16
C ILE A 312 4.29 -2.93 25.42
N GLY A 313 3.12 -3.22 26.01
CA GLY A 313 2.20 -4.18 25.40
C GLY A 313 1.54 -3.67 24.11
N LEU A 314 1.22 -2.39 24.02
CA LEU A 314 0.72 -1.75 22.81
C LEU A 314 1.81 -1.69 21.73
N GLU A 315 3.07 -1.42 22.09
CA GLU A 315 4.20 -1.50 21.16
C GLU A 315 4.31 -2.88 20.52
N SER A 316 4.32 -3.94 21.35
CA SER A 316 4.40 -5.32 20.87
C SER A 316 3.19 -5.71 20.02
N THR A 317 2.00 -5.26 20.41
CA THR A 317 0.74 -5.47 19.66
C THR A 317 0.81 -4.81 18.29
N LEU A 318 1.20 -3.54 18.24
CA LEU A 318 1.34 -2.79 16.99
C LEU A 318 2.39 -3.43 16.07
N TYR A 319 3.55 -3.78 16.61
CA TYR A 319 4.63 -4.40 15.84
C TYR A 319 4.19 -5.71 15.17
N ALA A 320 3.61 -6.65 15.94
CA ALA A 320 3.15 -7.93 15.41
C ALA A 320 2.02 -7.76 14.36
N ALA A 321 1.11 -6.82 14.60
CA ALA A 321 0.01 -6.54 13.68
C ALA A 321 0.51 -5.91 12.37
N ARG A 322 1.47 -4.96 12.43
CA ARG A 322 2.11 -4.36 11.25
C ARG A 322 2.82 -5.43 10.43
N LEU A 323 3.67 -6.23 11.07
CA LEU A 323 4.38 -7.32 10.41
C LEU A 323 3.42 -8.30 9.72
N THR A 324 2.29 -8.61 10.36
CA THR A 324 1.23 -9.45 9.77
C THR A 324 0.62 -8.78 8.52
N GLY A 325 0.40 -7.48 8.53
CA GLY A 325 -0.11 -6.74 7.37
C GLY A 325 0.86 -6.78 6.18
N TYR A 326 2.16 -6.61 6.42
CA TYR A 326 3.18 -6.79 5.39
C TYR A 326 3.23 -8.24 4.88
N ALA A 327 3.20 -9.22 5.79
CA ALA A 327 3.20 -10.62 5.42
C ALA A 327 2.02 -10.98 4.50
N GLN A 328 0.82 -10.45 4.76
CA GLN A 328 -0.34 -10.61 3.88
C GLN A 328 -0.13 -9.98 2.50
N GLY A 329 0.43 -8.76 2.44
CA GLY A 329 0.74 -8.09 1.18
C GLY A 329 1.75 -8.88 0.34
N PHE A 330 2.80 -9.38 0.97
CA PHE A 330 3.81 -10.21 0.30
C PHE A 330 3.23 -11.56 -0.14
N ALA A 331 2.38 -12.21 0.66
CA ALA A 331 1.67 -13.42 0.26
C ALA A 331 0.76 -13.19 -0.96
N LEU A 332 0.05 -12.06 -1.01
CA LEU A 332 -0.75 -11.69 -2.18
C LEU A 332 0.12 -11.51 -3.43
N MET A 333 1.30 -10.87 -3.30
CA MET A 333 2.24 -10.74 -4.43
C MET A 333 2.82 -12.08 -4.87
N CYS A 334 3.10 -13.03 -3.96
CA CYS A 334 3.48 -14.39 -4.29
C CYS A 334 2.42 -15.06 -5.18
N THR A 335 1.17 -15.10 -4.70
CA THR A 335 0.06 -15.74 -5.44
C THR A 335 -0.16 -15.08 -6.80
N ALA A 336 -0.13 -13.74 -6.86
CA ALA A 336 -0.28 -13.02 -8.12
C ALA A 336 0.88 -13.29 -9.09
N SER A 337 2.10 -13.37 -8.57
CA SER A 337 3.29 -13.68 -9.37
C SER A 337 3.19 -15.04 -10.06
N GLU A 338 2.65 -16.04 -9.38
CA GLU A 338 2.38 -17.37 -9.93
C GLU A 338 1.23 -17.31 -10.94
N GLN A 339 0.10 -16.72 -10.54
CA GLN A 339 -1.13 -16.65 -11.34
C GLN A 339 -0.93 -15.93 -12.67
N TYR A 340 -0.19 -14.81 -12.65
CA TYR A 340 0.02 -13.97 -13.83
C TYR A 340 1.37 -14.22 -14.53
N GLY A 341 2.21 -15.10 -14.02
CA GLY A 341 3.51 -15.44 -14.60
C GLY A 341 4.55 -14.32 -14.54
N TRP A 342 4.42 -13.38 -13.60
CA TRP A 342 5.29 -12.18 -13.53
C TRP A 342 6.68 -12.45 -12.97
N LYS A 343 6.89 -13.54 -12.24
CA LYS A 343 8.16 -13.89 -11.61
C LYS A 343 8.72 -12.75 -10.74
N LEU A 344 7.86 -12.17 -9.89
CA LEU A 344 8.23 -11.06 -9.00
C LEU A 344 9.39 -11.46 -8.08
N ASN A 345 10.41 -10.61 -7.99
CA ASN A 345 11.46 -10.74 -7.00
C ASN A 345 11.09 -9.98 -5.73
N LEU A 346 10.56 -10.69 -4.73
CA LEU A 346 10.04 -10.09 -3.50
C LEU A 346 11.14 -9.45 -2.64
N SER A 347 12.37 -9.99 -2.68
CA SER A 347 13.52 -9.37 -2.04
C SER A 347 13.80 -7.98 -2.65
N THR A 348 13.85 -7.89 -3.97
CA THR A 348 14.02 -6.61 -4.67
C THR A 348 12.89 -5.66 -4.34
N ILE A 349 11.63 -6.11 -4.36
CA ILE A 349 10.47 -5.26 -4.05
C ILE A 349 10.57 -4.67 -2.63
N ALA A 350 10.95 -5.46 -1.62
CA ALA A 350 11.18 -4.95 -0.27
C ALA A 350 12.27 -3.87 -0.24
N LEU A 351 13.36 -4.04 -1.00
CA LEU A 351 14.43 -3.05 -1.11
C LEU A 351 13.98 -1.74 -1.77
N LEU A 352 13.02 -1.79 -2.71
CA LEU A 352 12.46 -0.58 -3.32
C LEU A 352 11.69 0.30 -2.32
N TRP A 353 11.15 -0.29 -1.26
CA TRP A 353 10.33 0.42 -0.29
C TRP A 353 11.11 1.00 0.89
N ARG A 354 12.44 0.81 0.95
CA ARG A 354 13.30 1.28 2.06
C ARG A 354 13.38 2.80 2.18
N ALA A 355 13.29 3.52 1.05
CA ALA A 355 13.33 4.98 1.04
C ALA A 355 12.37 5.57 0.01
N GLY A 356 11.99 6.84 0.19
CA GLY A 356 11.16 7.58 -0.76
C GLY A 356 9.72 7.06 -0.88
N CYS A 357 9.23 6.24 0.03
CA CYS A 357 7.84 5.78 0.03
C CYS A 357 7.17 5.97 1.40
N ILE A 358 5.85 5.84 1.42
CA ILE A 358 5.04 6.07 2.63
C ILE A 358 5.20 4.93 3.64
N ILE A 359 5.43 3.69 3.18
CA ILE A 359 5.54 2.51 4.04
C ILE A 359 6.98 2.14 4.40
N ARG A 360 7.96 3.05 4.20
CA ARG A 360 9.33 2.78 4.60
C ARG A 360 9.42 2.50 6.10
N SER A 361 10.10 1.41 6.44
CA SER A 361 10.25 0.94 7.83
C SER A 361 11.51 0.10 8.01
N ALA A 362 11.96 -0.03 9.26
CA ALA A 362 13.20 -0.73 9.60
C ALA A 362 13.23 -2.18 9.11
N PHE A 363 12.12 -2.91 9.26
CA PHE A 363 12.06 -4.35 8.94
C PHE A 363 12.02 -4.69 7.44
N LEU A 364 12.05 -3.71 6.54
CA LEU A 364 12.10 -3.97 5.08
C LEU A 364 13.42 -4.61 4.64
N ASN A 365 14.53 -4.32 5.31
CA ASN A 365 15.79 -5.01 5.07
C ASN A 365 15.69 -6.49 5.46
N ASP A 366 15.10 -6.79 6.62
CA ASP A 366 14.92 -8.16 7.09
C ASP A 366 13.97 -8.95 6.19
N ILE A 367 12.90 -8.31 5.67
CA ILE A 367 12.03 -8.91 4.65
C ILE A 367 12.82 -9.23 3.37
N ALA A 368 13.64 -8.30 2.91
CA ALA A 368 14.46 -8.51 1.72
C ALA A 368 15.43 -9.67 1.91
N GLU A 369 16.07 -9.76 3.08
CA GLU A 369 16.98 -10.86 3.42
C GLU A 369 16.25 -12.20 3.53
N ALA A 370 15.07 -12.25 4.13
CA ALA A 370 14.27 -13.47 4.23
C ALA A 370 13.97 -14.06 2.83
N TYR A 371 13.49 -13.23 1.90
CA TYR A 371 13.22 -13.67 0.52
C TYR A 371 14.50 -13.86 -0.31
N HIS A 372 15.61 -13.24 0.05
CA HIS A 372 16.91 -13.51 -0.58
C HIS A 372 17.44 -14.90 -0.18
N ARG A 373 17.38 -15.23 1.12
CA ARG A 373 17.79 -16.56 1.63
C ARG A 373 16.88 -17.68 1.13
N ALA A 374 15.58 -17.41 1.03
CA ALA A 374 14.56 -18.39 0.63
C ALA A 374 13.62 -17.79 -0.42
N PRO A 375 14.01 -17.76 -1.72
CA PRO A 375 13.16 -17.20 -2.78
C PRO A 375 11.79 -17.89 -2.93
N GLY A 376 11.68 -19.15 -2.49
CA GLY A 376 10.43 -19.93 -2.46
C GLY A 376 9.67 -19.87 -1.13
N LEU A 377 10.00 -18.93 -0.24
CA LEU A 377 9.29 -18.73 1.04
C LEU A 377 7.81 -18.41 0.78
N SER A 378 6.95 -19.35 1.10
CA SER A 378 5.50 -19.25 0.82
C SER A 378 4.79 -18.22 1.70
N HIS A 379 5.33 -17.91 2.87
CA HIS A 379 4.78 -16.93 3.79
C HIS A 379 5.86 -16.33 4.69
N LEU A 380 5.91 -15.01 4.80
CA LEU A 380 6.95 -14.29 5.54
C LEU A 380 7.09 -14.76 7.02
N LEU A 381 5.97 -15.05 7.68
CA LEU A 381 5.98 -15.51 9.08
C LEU A 381 6.54 -16.93 9.28
N LEU A 382 6.91 -17.65 8.21
CA LEU A 382 7.67 -18.90 8.28
C LEU A 382 9.19 -18.66 8.34
N ASP A 383 9.65 -17.44 8.06
CA ASP A 383 11.05 -17.08 8.28
C ASP A 383 11.36 -17.13 9.78
N GLU A 384 12.54 -17.65 10.13
CA GLU A 384 12.94 -17.89 11.52
C GLU A 384 13.00 -16.60 12.34
N HIS A 385 13.50 -15.50 11.76
CA HIS A 385 13.56 -14.21 12.42
C HIS A 385 12.17 -13.69 12.76
N PHE A 386 11.30 -13.59 11.76
CA PHE A 386 9.94 -13.08 11.95
C PHE A 386 9.05 -13.99 12.80
N GLY A 387 9.22 -15.32 12.68
CA GLY A 387 8.53 -16.29 13.52
C GLY A 387 8.85 -16.11 15.00
N ARG A 388 10.12 -15.83 15.32
CA ARG A 388 10.56 -15.53 16.69
C ARG A 388 9.96 -14.21 17.19
N GLU A 389 10.09 -13.13 16.43
CA GLU A 389 9.57 -11.80 16.78
C GLU A 389 8.06 -11.83 17.10
N VAL A 390 7.28 -12.52 16.27
CA VAL A 390 5.83 -12.65 16.49
C VAL A 390 5.53 -13.53 17.69
N THR A 391 6.29 -14.61 17.91
CA THR A 391 6.12 -15.50 19.07
C THR A 391 6.37 -14.75 20.38
N GLU A 392 7.39 -13.91 20.43
CA GLU A 392 7.68 -13.07 21.60
C GLU A 392 6.59 -12.01 21.85
N ALA A 393 6.03 -11.42 20.81
CA ALA A 393 4.96 -10.44 20.91
C ALA A 393 3.59 -11.03 21.27
N LEU A 394 3.35 -12.33 20.97
CA LEU A 394 2.04 -12.97 21.02
C LEU A 394 1.32 -12.89 22.36
N PRO A 395 1.96 -13.05 23.52
CA PRO A 395 1.28 -12.92 24.83
C PRO A 395 0.71 -11.51 25.04
N ALA A 396 1.50 -10.49 24.75
CA ALA A 396 1.05 -9.09 24.83
C ALA A 396 -0.04 -8.80 23.80
N TRP A 397 0.12 -9.26 22.58
CA TRP A 397 -0.84 -9.08 21.48
C TRP A 397 -2.22 -9.63 21.85
N LYS A 398 -2.31 -10.88 22.32
CA LYS A 398 -3.57 -11.46 22.81
C LYS A 398 -4.17 -10.68 23.98
N LYS A 399 -3.33 -10.31 24.96
CA LYS A 399 -3.77 -9.58 26.15
C LYS A 399 -4.41 -8.24 25.77
N TYR A 400 -3.71 -7.43 24.97
CA TYR A 400 -4.16 -6.06 24.71
C TYR A 400 -5.31 -5.97 23.71
N ILE A 401 -5.42 -6.89 22.75
CA ILE A 401 -6.66 -7.00 21.96
C ILE A 401 -7.84 -7.33 22.87
N GLY A 402 -7.70 -8.30 23.77
CA GLY A 402 -8.75 -8.63 24.74
C GLY A 402 -9.11 -7.48 25.68
N VAL A 403 -8.11 -6.69 26.13
CA VAL A 403 -8.33 -5.49 26.92
C VAL A 403 -9.12 -4.45 26.14
N MET A 404 -8.67 -4.09 24.93
CA MET A 404 -9.33 -3.06 24.11
C MET A 404 -10.78 -3.41 23.80
N LEU A 405 -11.06 -4.66 23.42
CA LEU A 405 -12.44 -5.11 23.13
C LEU A 405 -13.32 -5.11 24.39
N ARG A 406 -12.79 -5.52 25.55
CA ARG A 406 -13.52 -5.47 26.83
C ARG A 406 -13.89 -4.04 27.23
N GLU A 407 -13.01 -3.07 26.97
CA GLU A 407 -13.26 -1.66 27.21
C GLU A 407 -14.10 -0.98 26.11
N GLY A 408 -14.64 -1.76 25.15
CA GLY A 408 -15.50 -1.26 24.10
C GLY A 408 -14.79 -0.46 23.00
N LEU A 409 -13.46 -0.59 22.90
CA LEU A 409 -12.71 0.13 21.85
C LEU A 409 -12.80 -0.61 20.52
N PRO A 410 -13.22 0.08 19.43
CA PRO A 410 -13.23 -0.48 18.10
C PRO A 410 -11.80 -0.58 17.55
N VAL A 411 -11.27 -1.80 17.45
CA VAL A 411 -9.93 -2.10 16.96
C VAL A 411 -10.00 -3.20 15.87
N PRO A 412 -10.73 -2.95 14.76
CA PRO A 412 -11.01 -3.98 13.77
C PRO A 412 -9.74 -4.51 13.11
N VAL A 413 -8.78 -3.66 12.77
CA VAL A 413 -7.58 -4.07 12.03
C VAL A 413 -6.57 -4.77 12.94
N LEU A 414 -6.36 -4.29 14.17
CA LEU A 414 -5.56 -4.99 15.19
C LEU A 414 -6.14 -6.38 15.47
N SER A 415 -7.47 -6.50 15.57
CA SER A 415 -8.18 -7.77 15.78
C SER A 415 -8.05 -8.70 14.56
N ALA A 416 -8.20 -8.16 13.35
CA ALA A 416 -8.07 -8.95 12.12
C ALA A 416 -6.66 -9.53 11.96
N ALA A 417 -5.63 -8.77 12.32
CA ALA A 417 -4.25 -9.22 12.29
C ALA A 417 -4.04 -10.42 13.24
N LEU A 418 -4.52 -10.33 14.49
CA LEU A 418 -4.44 -11.43 15.44
C LEU A 418 -5.24 -12.66 14.98
N ASN A 419 -6.48 -12.47 14.52
CA ASN A 419 -7.32 -13.55 14.04
C ASN A 419 -6.71 -14.26 12.83
N TYR A 420 -6.10 -13.53 11.91
CA TYR A 420 -5.36 -14.11 10.79
C TYR A 420 -4.22 -15.01 11.28
N PHE A 421 -3.37 -14.50 12.18
CA PHE A 421 -2.26 -15.26 12.75
C PHE A 421 -2.75 -16.54 13.47
N LEU A 422 -3.77 -16.40 14.33
CA LEU A 422 -4.34 -17.54 15.06
C LEU A 422 -4.97 -18.56 14.11
N GLY A 423 -5.64 -18.11 13.04
CA GLY A 423 -6.19 -18.99 12.00
C GLY A 423 -5.10 -19.77 11.27
N LEU A 424 -4.00 -19.12 10.87
CA LEU A 424 -2.86 -19.79 10.22
C LEU A 424 -2.14 -20.80 11.13
N THR A 425 -2.11 -20.55 12.43
CA THR A 425 -1.44 -21.42 13.41
C THR A 425 -2.36 -22.48 14.03
N THR A 426 -3.64 -22.50 13.62
CA THR A 426 -4.62 -23.49 14.07
C THR A 426 -4.61 -24.69 13.13
N ASN A 427 -4.01 -25.79 13.56
CA ASN A 427 -3.89 -27.02 12.76
C ASN A 427 -5.26 -27.58 12.33
N ARG A 428 -6.26 -27.51 13.20
CA ARG A 428 -7.62 -28.02 12.92
C ARG A 428 -8.64 -26.91 13.16
N SER A 429 -8.98 -26.23 12.08
CA SER A 429 -9.92 -25.09 12.11
C SER A 429 -11.38 -25.58 12.15
N PRO A 430 -12.35 -24.71 12.51
CA PRO A 430 -13.77 -25.05 12.51
C PRO A 430 -14.38 -25.16 11.09
N ALA A 431 -13.58 -25.09 10.04
CA ALA A 431 -14.05 -25.23 8.64
C ALA A 431 -14.67 -26.61 8.36
N ASN A 432 -14.32 -27.64 9.15
CA ASN A 432 -14.98 -28.94 9.08
C ASN A 432 -16.49 -28.86 9.33
N MET A 433 -16.94 -28.00 10.27
CA MET A 433 -18.38 -27.79 10.52
C MET A 433 -19.05 -27.10 9.33
N ILE A 434 -18.38 -26.13 8.71
CA ILE A 434 -18.89 -25.47 7.50
C ILE A 434 -19.08 -26.50 6.39
N GLN A 435 -18.08 -27.36 6.18
CA GLN A 435 -18.13 -28.38 5.14
C GLN A 435 -19.18 -29.45 5.44
N ALA A 436 -19.33 -29.87 6.69
CA ALA A 436 -20.40 -30.79 7.11
C ALA A 436 -21.80 -30.21 6.86
N MET A 437 -22.04 -28.91 7.22
CA MET A 437 -23.31 -28.23 6.92
C MET A 437 -23.57 -28.17 5.42
N ARG A 438 -22.58 -27.87 4.60
CA ARG A 438 -22.72 -27.83 3.13
C ARG A 438 -23.07 -29.21 2.56
N ASP A 439 -22.48 -30.25 3.09
CA ASP A 439 -22.80 -31.63 2.68
C ASP A 439 -24.20 -32.01 3.11
N TYR A 440 -24.61 -31.67 4.33
CA TYR A 440 -25.94 -31.96 4.88
C TYR A 440 -27.06 -31.37 4.02
N PHE A 441 -26.99 -30.04 3.70
CA PHE A 441 -28.09 -29.39 3.00
C PHE A 441 -28.00 -29.49 1.47
N GLY A 442 -26.86 -29.88 0.90
CA GLY A 442 -26.69 -29.79 -0.56
C GLY A 442 -25.79 -30.84 -1.18
N ALA A 443 -25.40 -31.89 -0.45
CA ALA A 443 -24.50 -32.94 -0.93
C ALA A 443 -23.21 -32.36 -1.59
N HIS A 444 -22.65 -31.29 -1.00
CA HIS A 444 -21.47 -30.61 -1.55
C HIS A 444 -20.17 -31.38 -1.30
N THR A 445 -20.25 -32.55 -0.72
CA THR A 445 -19.14 -33.46 -0.41
C THR A 445 -18.09 -32.86 0.54
N PHE A 446 -17.24 -33.68 1.08
CA PHE A 446 -16.13 -33.32 1.93
C PHE A 446 -14.94 -34.25 1.75
N GLU A 447 -13.74 -33.78 2.00
CA GLU A 447 -12.54 -34.60 2.12
C GLU A 447 -12.42 -35.10 3.57
N ARG A 448 -11.89 -36.31 3.76
CA ARG A 448 -11.66 -36.89 5.09
C ARG A 448 -10.19 -36.76 5.48
N VAL A 449 -9.94 -36.65 6.79
CA VAL A 449 -8.56 -36.55 7.34
C VAL A 449 -7.82 -37.90 7.30
N ASP A 450 -8.55 -38.98 7.15
CA ASP A 450 -8.07 -40.38 7.07
C ASP A 450 -8.04 -40.94 5.63
N SER A 451 -8.19 -40.06 4.65
CA SER A 451 -8.14 -40.40 3.22
C SER A 451 -7.21 -39.41 2.46
N PRO A 452 -6.68 -39.79 1.29
CA PRO A 452 -5.87 -38.90 0.46
C PRO A 452 -6.62 -37.60 0.06
N ARG A 453 -5.88 -36.51 -0.12
CA ARG A 453 -6.43 -35.28 -0.66
C ARG A 453 -6.97 -35.49 -2.09
N GLY A 454 -8.12 -34.87 -2.39
CA GLY A 454 -8.82 -34.99 -3.68
C GLY A 454 -9.85 -36.13 -3.73
N GLU A 455 -9.97 -36.90 -2.67
CA GLU A 455 -11.06 -37.91 -2.53
C GLU A 455 -12.22 -37.26 -1.78
N PHE A 456 -13.40 -37.29 -2.41
CA PHE A 456 -14.60 -36.62 -1.91
C PHE A 456 -15.64 -37.60 -1.47
N PHE A 457 -16.26 -37.34 -0.31
CA PHE A 457 -17.24 -38.20 0.35
C PHE A 457 -18.55 -37.40 0.55
N HIS A 458 -19.66 -38.12 0.59
CA HIS A 458 -20.97 -37.63 0.98
C HIS A 458 -21.55 -38.54 2.06
N GLU A 459 -22.23 -37.97 3.05
CA GLU A 459 -22.88 -38.71 4.13
C GLU A 459 -24.41 -38.57 4.05
N HIS A 460 -25.11 -39.68 4.27
CA HIS A 460 -26.57 -39.70 4.42
C HIS A 460 -26.94 -39.35 5.85
N TRP A 461 -26.88 -38.04 6.17
CA TRP A 461 -27.00 -37.51 7.52
C TRP A 461 -28.31 -37.85 8.23
N GLU A 462 -29.41 -38.08 7.50
CA GLU A 462 -30.76 -38.34 8.04
C GLU A 462 -31.03 -39.80 8.32
N ASP A 463 -30.23 -40.74 7.80
CA ASP A 463 -30.43 -42.19 7.95
C ASP A 463 -30.13 -42.72 9.38
N ASN A 464 -29.66 -41.83 10.28
CA ASN A 464 -29.28 -42.18 11.64
C ASN A 464 -30.21 -41.60 12.72
N TYR A 465 -31.44 -41.12 12.37
CA TYR A 465 -32.45 -40.64 13.31
C TYR A 465 -33.73 -41.48 13.25
#